data_39b32f4127a8a16bb7f3080b47061b28
#
_entry.id   39b32f4127a8a16bb7f3080b47061b28
#
_cell.length_a   1.000
_cell.length_b   1.000
_cell.length_c   1.000
_cell.angle_alpha   90.00
_cell.angle_beta   90.00
_cell.angle_gamma   90.00
#
_symmetry.space_group_name_H-M   'P 1'
#
loop_
_entity.id
_entity.type
_entity.pdbx_description
1 polymer ?
#
loop_
_entity_poly.entity_id
_entity_poly.type
_entity_poly.pdbx_seq_one_letter_code
_entity_poly.pdbx_strand_id
1 'polypeptide(L)'
;MNQGVSSIVRLLVVVGLILTISGCATQPRVAADATEKCPWPYGCDVRPESVQKFAKIEGRATLPADTFTLGPPSGSELGKEINGRRLPFEDQPVQGFSSVLDADGIDNTYWVITDNGFGTKAISADFLLRMYRIRAEFGSGRGGSGNVSVEEYIRLRDPERHIPFRITNEYTKDRLLTGADFDPESVQRDRAGDLWFGDEYGPFLLHTDATGQVLDAPFPQPDVRSPQNSYSLSPRVANLPASQGFEGMAISEDGKFLYPALGGALTYDLDQRRRFIYEFDLQRKRYTGERWQYHADKPENTVSDLSPVTGDSRNRLLLVERTTAETKGPQFVRVYLVDLHKVDDSGFLIKRRVLELPEPQVESIILIDDRKILVITDNDYPFTTNDTQAIVVRLEGRL
;
A
#
# COMPACT_ATOMS: atom_id res chain seq x y z
N MET A 1 -38.88 6.92 -54.59
CA MET A 1 -40.19 7.30 -54.00
C MET A 1 -39.97 7.66 -52.56
N ASN A 2 -40.23 8.91 -52.31
CA ASN A 2 -40.66 9.62 -51.09
C ASN A 2 -39.74 9.56 -49.84
N GLN A 3 -39.15 10.70 -49.62
CA GLN A 3 -39.50 11.87 -48.76
C GLN A 3 -39.20 11.58 -47.28
N GLY A 4 -38.33 12.23 -46.58
CA GLY A 4 -38.06 13.65 -46.41
C GLY A 4 -38.88 14.27 -45.27
N VAL A 5 -38.31 14.46 -44.06
CA VAL A 5 -38.77 15.54 -43.18
C VAL A 5 -37.61 16.07 -42.36
N SER A 6 -37.30 17.33 -42.62
CA SER A 6 -36.41 18.21 -41.87
C SER A 6 -37.21 18.82 -40.68
N SER A 7 -36.62 18.96 -39.53
CA SER A 7 -37.16 19.82 -38.47
C SER A 7 -36.07 20.73 -37.92
N ILE A 8 -36.25 21.99 -38.26
CA ILE A 8 -35.53 23.17 -37.78
C ILE A 8 -36.01 23.49 -36.36
N VAL A 9 -35.11 23.63 -35.40
CA VAL A 9 -35.42 24.24 -34.13
C VAL A 9 -34.74 25.60 -34.02
N ARG A 10 -35.56 26.61 -33.80
CA ARG A 10 -35.21 28.03 -33.72
C ARG A 10 -34.52 28.37 -32.41
N LEU A 11 -33.44 29.12 -32.53
CA LEU A 11 -32.71 29.79 -31.47
C LEU A 11 -33.48 31.03 -31.01
N LEU A 12 -33.82 31.11 -29.74
CA LEU A 12 -34.34 32.31 -29.07
C LEU A 12 -33.24 32.93 -28.22
N VAL A 13 -32.76 34.09 -28.63
CA VAL A 13 -31.85 34.95 -27.89
C VAL A 13 -32.69 35.82 -26.96
N VAL A 14 -32.47 35.77 -25.67
CA VAL A 14 -33.01 36.73 -24.69
C VAL A 14 -31.83 37.54 -24.14
N VAL A 15 -31.85 38.83 -24.50
CA VAL A 15 -30.96 39.85 -23.94
C VAL A 15 -31.56 40.34 -22.62
N GLY A 16 -30.82 40.12 -21.55
CA GLY A 16 -31.17 40.61 -20.20
C GLY A 16 -30.19 41.67 -19.72
N LEU A 17 -30.72 42.82 -19.42
CA LEU A 17 -30.08 44.08 -19.03
C LEU A 17 -29.46 43.93 -17.62
N ILE A 18 -28.18 44.29 -17.45
CA ILE A 18 -27.52 44.34 -16.15
C ILE A 18 -27.78 45.70 -15.51
N LEU A 19 -28.43 45.70 -14.34
CA LEU A 19 -28.49 46.84 -13.43
C LEU A 19 -27.58 46.55 -12.22
N THR A 20 -26.54 47.34 -12.11
CA THR A 20 -25.67 47.38 -10.93
C THR A 20 -26.30 48.19 -9.81
N ILE A 21 -26.55 47.57 -8.66
CA ILE A 21 -26.87 48.31 -7.44
C ILE A 21 -25.80 47.93 -6.41
N SER A 22 -24.95 48.90 -6.06
CA SER A 22 -24.06 48.86 -4.90
C SER A 22 -24.91 49.05 -3.65
N GLY A 23 -24.98 48.01 -2.82
CA GLY A 23 -25.57 48.07 -1.49
C GLY A 23 -24.64 47.42 -0.48
N CYS A 24 -24.03 48.25 0.35
CA CYS A 24 -23.27 47.84 1.54
C CYS A 24 -24.28 47.31 2.57
N ALA A 25 -24.30 45.97 2.78
CA ALA A 25 -25.10 45.36 3.82
C ALA A 25 -24.19 44.71 4.86
N THR A 26 -24.14 45.30 6.02
CA THR A 26 -23.59 44.75 7.26
C THR A 26 -24.32 43.46 7.62
N GLN A 27 -23.61 42.36 7.71
CA GLN A 27 -24.12 41.08 8.19
C GLN A 27 -24.38 41.16 9.72
N PRO A 28 -25.51 40.68 10.23
CA PRO A 28 -25.72 40.52 11.65
C PRO A 28 -24.92 39.35 12.17
N ARG A 29 -24.14 39.54 13.24
CA ARG A 29 -23.54 38.47 14.04
C ARG A 29 -24.68 37.71 14.70
N VAL A 30 -24.91 36.46 14.27
CA VAL A 30 -25.74 35.52 15.02
C VAL A 30 -24.87 34.98 16.15
N ALA A 31 -25.25 35.28 17.37
CA ALA A 31 -24.69 34.65 18.55
C ALA A 31 -25.11 33.17 18.54
N ALA A 32 -24.13 32.27 18.53
CA ALA A 32 -24.40 30.85 18.69
C ALA A 32 -24.87 30.59 20.12
N ASP A 33 -26.10 30.14 20.24
CA ASP A 33 -26.70 29.66 21.50
C ASP A 33 -26.09 28.28 21.82
N ALA A 34 -25.33 28.23 22.91
CA ALA A 34 -24.58 27.05 23.34
C ALA A 34 -25.40 26.19 24.28
N THR A 35 -26.46 25.54 23.79
CA THR A 35 -27.16 24.49 24.55
C THR A 35 -27.77 23.40 23.65
N GLU A 36 -26.99 22.77 22.77
CA GLU A 36 -27.36 21.45 22.27
C GLU A 36 -26.74 20.39 23.18
N LYS A 37 -27.61 19.71 23.93
CA LYS A 37 -27.23 18.54 24.74
C LYS A 37 -26.78 17.43 23.82
N CYS A 38 -25.53 17.01 24.00
CA CYS A 38 -24.95 15.85 23.32
C CYS A 38 -25.85 14.61 23.49
N PRO A 39 -26.23 13.94 22.39
CA PRO A 39 -27.14 12.79 22.45
C PRO A 39 -26.47 11.47 22.82
N TRP A 40 -25.18 11.47 23.17
CA TRP A 40 -24.44 10.25 23.50
C TRP A 40 -24.17 10.09 24.97
N PRO A 41 -24.30 8.88 25.55
CA PRO A 41 -24.17 8.65 26.99
C PRO A 41 -22.75 8.74 27.53
N TYR A 42 -21.72 8.96 26.68
CA TYR A 42 -20.31 9.07 27.06
C TYR A 42 -19.73 10.40 26.62
N GLY A 43 -20.02 11.46 27.32
CA GLY A 43 -19.36 12.76 27.31
C GLY A 43 -18.88 13.33 25.97
N CYS A 44 -19.29 14.56 25.64
CA CYS A 44 -18.80 15.32 24.49
C CYS A 44 -17.42 15.97 24.75
N ASP A 45 -16.45 15.25 25.21
CA ASP A 45 -15.08 15.73 25.29
C ASP A 45 -14.28 15.40 23.99
N VAL A 46 -14.97 15.46 22.86
CA VAL A 46 -14.29 15.57 21.55
C VAL A 46 -14.07 17.09 21.34
N ARG A 47 -12.94 17.60 21.83
CA ARG A 47 -12.42 18.85 21.29
C ARG A 47 -12.36 18.70 19.79
N PRO A 48 -12.85 19.66 18.97
CA PRO A 48 -12.58 19.62 17.54
C PRO A 48 -11.07 19.48 17.42
N GLU A 49 -10.63 18.35 16.85
CA GLU A 49 -9.20 18.12 16.57
C GLU A 49 -8.75 19.37 15.82
N SER A 50 -7.86 20.13 16.46
CA SER A 50 -7.19 21.25 15.85
C SER A 50 -6.72 20.76 14.48
N VAL A 51 -7.07 21.51 13.42
CA VAL A 51 -6.60 21.26 12.04
C VAL A 51 -5.14 20.89 12.13
N GLN A 52 -4.85 19.61 11.95
CA GLN A 52 -3.52 19.08 12.15
C GLN A 52 -2.65 19.73 11.08
N LYS A 53 -1.66 20.50 11.48
CA LYS A 53 -0.66 21.03 10.57
C LYS A 53 -0.08 19.84 9.84
N PHE A 54 -0.05 19.92 8.51
CA PHE A 54 0.55 18.90 7.67
C PHE A 54 1.98 18.66 8.15
N ALA A 55 2.36 17.39 8.28
CA ALA A 55 3.70 17.02 8.66
C ALA A 55 4.70 17.68 7.70
N LYS A 56 5.85 18.09 8.21
CA LYS A 56 6.84 18.82 7.43
C LYS A 56 7.61 17.87 6.52
N ILE A 57 7.50 18.03 5.22
CA ILE A 57 8.38 17.36 4.26
C ILE A 57 9.79 17.96 4.40
N GLU A 58 10.78 17.10 4.63
CA GLU A 58 12.19 17.48 4.77
C GLU A 58 13.02 17.22 3.52
N GLY A 59 12.61 16.28 2.69
CA GLY A 59 13.27 15.94 1.44
C GLY A 59 12.42 15.10 0.52
N ARG A 60 12.69 15.17 -0.77
CA ARG A 60 12.08 14.33 -1.82
C ARG A 60 13.16 13.80 -2.73
N ALA A 61 12.97 12.58 -3.21
CA ALA A 61 13.73 11.99 -4.29
C ALA A 61 12.79 11.24 -5.23
N THR A 62 13.11 11.24 -6.52
CA THR A 62 12.24 10.75 -7.59
C THR A 62 12.94 9.66 -8.37
N LEU A 63 12.26 8.55 -8.60
CA LEU A 63 12.62 7.53 -9.59
C LEU A 63 11.72 7.77 -10.81
N PRO A 64 12.29 8.05 -12.00
CA PRO A 64 11.50 8.24 -13.21
C PRO A 64 10.65 7.01 -13.54
N ALA A 65 9.41 7.21 -13.99
CA ALA A 65 8.49 6.14 -14.35
C ALA A 65 9.09 5.15 -15.36
N ASP A 66 9.79 5.66 -16.37
CA ASP A 66 10.45 4.84 -17.41
C ASP A 66 11.85 4.36 -16.96
N THR A 67 11.95 3.83 -15.74
CA THR A 67 13.18 3.18 -15.24
C THR A 67 13.10 1.67 -15.47
N PHE A 68 14.15 1.10 -16.08
CA PHE A 68 14.21 -0.32 -16.40
C PHE A 68 15.51 -0.94 -15.92
N THR A 69 15.47 -2.26 -15.67
CA THR A 69 16.63 -3.10 -15.41
C THR A 69 16.62 -4.29 -16.34
N LEU A 70 17.83 -4.75 -16.72
CA LEU A 70 18.02 -5.84 -17.67
C LEU A 70 17.18 -7.08 -17.35
N GLY A 71 16.53 -7.62 -18.38
CA GLY A 71 15.70 -8.82 -18.26
C GLY A 71 15.06 -9.24 -19.58
N PRO A 72 14.23 -10.29 -19.58
CA PRO A 72 13.41 -10.60 -20.73
C PRO A 72 12.38 -9.49 -20.97
N PRO A 73 11.84 -9.37 -22.20
CA PRO A 73 10.74 -8.47 -22.49
C PRO A 73 9.55 -8.70 -21.54
N SER A 74 8.80 -7.62 -21.25
CA SER A 74 7.67 -7.65 -20.32
C SER A 74 6.48 -6.83 -20.83
N GLY A 75 5.27 -7.10 -20.31
CA GLY A 75 4.05 -6.41 -20.70
C GLY A 75 3.44 -6.87 -22.02
N SER A 76 3.71 -8.10 -22.45
CA SER A 76 3.18 -8.65 -23.73
C SER A 76 1.65 -8.71 -23.77
N GLU A 77 1.00 -8.90 -22.61
CA GLU A 77 -0.46 -9.00 -22.50
C GLU A 77 -1.15 -7.63 -22.36
N LEU A 78 -0.38 -6.54 -22.25
CA LEU A 78 -0.92 -5.17 -22.14
C LEU A 78 -1.34 -4.56 -23.49
N GLY A 79 -1.09 -5.26 -24.59
CA GLY A 79 -1.43 -4.80 -25.93
C GLY A 79 -0.21 -4.31 -26.72
N LYS A 80 -0.37 -3.27 -27.54
CA LYS A 80 0.71 -2.76 -28.40
C LYS A 80 1.30 -1.45 -27.90
N GLU A 81 0.53 -0.70 -27.15
CA GLU A 81 0.89 0.63 -26.65
C GLU A 81 0.07 0.96 -25.42
N ILE A 82 0.69 1.61 -24.43
CA ILE A 82 0.04 2.14 -23.24
C ILE A 82 0.67 3.48 -22.85
N ASN A 83 -0.11 4.53 -22.69
CA ASN A 83 0.34 5.88 -22.31
C ASN A 83 1.55 6.37 -23.15
N GLY A 84 1.51 6.12 -24.47
CA GLY A 84 2.58 6.52 -25.41
C GLY A 84 3.80 5.59 -25.41
N ARG A 85 3.79 4.51 -24.63
CA ARG A 85 4.87 3.54 -24.55
C ARG A 85 4.56 2.33 -25.42
N ARG A 86 5.53 1.95 -26.25
CA ARG A 86 5.42 0.75 -27.09
C ARG A 86 5.58 -0.52 -26.26
N LEU A 87 4.76 -1.54 -26.54
CA LEU A 87 4.78 -2.85 -25.88
C LEU A 87 5.11 -3.97 -26.87
N PRO A 88 5.66 -5.11 -26.38
CA PRO A 88 6.18 -5.29 -25.03
C PRO A 88 7.40 -4.39 -24.78
N PHE A 89 7.69 -4.09 -23.50
CA PHE A 89 8.94 -3.44 -23.11
C PHE A 89 10.12 -4.38 -23.43
N GLU A 90 11.27 -3.83 -23.78
CA GLU A 90 12.48 -4.62 -24.07
C GLU A 90 13.08 -5.27 -22.82
N ASP A 91 12.87 -4.67 -21.66
CA ASP A 91 13.39 -5.02 -20.35
C ASP A 91 12.31 -5.06 -19.27
N GLN A 92 12.71 -5.16 -18.00
CA GLN A 92 11.82 -5.20 -16.83
C GLN A 92 11.71 -3.81 -16.19
N PRO A 93 10.52 -3.24 -16.07
CA PRO A 93 10.34 -1.94 -15.42
C PRO A 93 10.61 -2.05 -13.91
N VAL A 94 11.16 -0.97 -13.35
CA VAL A 94 11.41 -0.82 -11.91
C VAL A 94 10.30 0.06 -11.34
N GLN A 95 9.27 -0.56 -10.79
CA GLN A 95 8.04 0.14 -10.40
C GLN A 95 7.19 -0.71 -9.45
N GLY A 96 6.06 -0.19 -8.94
CA GLY A 96 5.15 -0.93 -8.06
C GLY A 96 5.77 -1.15 -6.68
N PHE A 97 6.35 -0.13 -6.05
CA PHE A 97 7.01 -0.29 -4.76
C PHE A 97 6.00 -0.36 -3.62
N SER A 98 5.72 -1.58 -3.18
CA SER A 98 4.73 -1.86 -2.14
C SER A 98 5.33 -2.00 -0.73
N SER A 99 6.65 -2.24 -0.60
CA SER A 99 7.29 -2.29 0.72
C SER A 99 8.74 -1.84 0.71
N VAL A 100 9.23 -1.38 1.87
CA VAL A 100 10.59 -0.85 2.05
C VAL A 100 11.25 -1.39 3.31
N LEU A 101 12.53 -1.75 3.21
CA LEU A 101 13.42 -2.09 4.32
C LEU A 101 14.65 -1.17 4.31
N ASP A 102 15.20 -0.93 5.49
CA ASP A 102 16.53 -0.33 5.62
C ASP A 102 17.61 -1.22 5.00
N ALA A 103 18.57 -0.65 4.31
CA ALA A 103 19.70 -1.37 3.75
C ALA A 103 20.89 -1.40 4.72
N ASP A 104 20.70 -2.10 5.84
CA ASP A 104 21.73 -2.38 6.85
C ASP A 104 22.40 -1.11 7.42
N GLY A 105 21.61 -0.04 7.59
CA GLY A 105 22.08 1.23 8.15
C GLY A 105 22.97 2.05 7.19
N ILE A 106 22.96 1.74 5.88
CA ILE A 106 23.63 2.55 4.87
C ILE A 106 22.78 3.78 4.58
N ASP A 107 23.29 4.95 4.87
CA ASP A 107 22.58 6.22 4.73
C ASP A 107 21.85 6.37 3.39
N ASN A 108 20.55 6.67 3.47
CA ASN A 108 19.66 6.88 2.33
C ASN A 108 19.60 5.73 1.32
N THR A 109 19.92 4.52 1.74
CA THR A 109 19.87 3.32 0.91
C THR A 109 18.82 2.37 1.47
N TYR A 110 17.98 1.83 0.60
CA TYR A 110 16.82 1.04 1.00
C TYR A 110 16.66 -0.15 0.07
N TRP A 111 16.12 -1.24 0.60
CA TRP A 111 15.60 -2.32 -0.19
C TRP A 111 14.09 -2.13 -0.37
N VAL A 112 13.61 -2.20 -1.61
CA VAL A 112 12.19 -2.07 -1.96
C VAL A 112 11.76 -3.29 -2.77
N ILE A 113 10.53 -3.73 -2.54
CA ILE A 113 9.92 -4.82 -3.31
C ILE A 113 8.88 -4.25 -4.26
N THR A 114 8.77 -4.87 -5.44
CA THR A 114 7.68 -4.59 -6.39
C THR A 114 6.49 -5.53 -6.13
N ASP A 115 5.31 -5.05 -6.45
CA ASP A 115 4.07 -5.82 -6.53
C ASP A 115 4.07 -6.81 -7.72
N ASN A 116 2.88 -7.25 -8.17
CA ASN A 116 2.72 -8.11 -9.34
C ASN A 116 3.07 -7.43 -10.67
N GLY A 117 3.29 -6.14 -10.71
CA GLY A 117 3.78 -5.34 -11.83
C GLY A 117 2.71 -4.78 -12.76
N PHE A 118 1.75 -5.55 -13.19
CA PHE A 118 0.76 -5.09 -14.17
C PHE A 118 -0.68 -5.18 -13.64
N GLY A 119 -0.83 -5.16 -12.31
CA GLY A 119 -2.11 -5.01 -11.61
C GLY A 119 -2.98 -6.27 -11.56
N THR A 120 -2.74 -7.27 -12.39
CA THR A 120 -3.47 -8.54 -12.29
C THR A 120 -2.62 -9.75 -12.66
N LYS A 121 -2.92 -10.87 -12.01
CA LYS A 121 -2.31 -12.17 -12.27
C LYS A 121 -2.32 -12.57 -13.76
N ALA A 122 -3.36 -12.20 -14.49
CA ALA A 122 -3.57 -12.62 -15.88
C ALA A 122 -2.59 -11.95 -16.87
N ILE A 123 -2.13 -10.74 -16.58
CA ILE A 123 -1.30 -9.93 -17.47
C ILE A 123 0.13 -9.73 -16.96
N SER A 124 0.50 -10.36 -15.85
CA SER A 124 1.80 -10.19 -15.18
C SER A 124 2.72 -11.42 -15.30
N ALA A 125 2.45 -12.31 -16.28
CA ALA A 125 3.23 -13.54 -16.45
C ALA A 125 4.68 -13.31 -16.90
N ASP A 126 4.98 -12.17 -17.48
CA ASP A 126 6.31 -11.76 -17.94
C ASP A 126 6.95 -10.65 -17.10
N PHE A 127 6.30 -10.24 -16.00
CA PHE A 127 6.89 -9.36 -14.99
C PHE A 127 7.61 -10.20 -13.93
N LEU A 128 8.94 -10.06 -13.84
CA LEU A 128 9.74 -10.80 -12.87
C LEU A 128 9.68 -10.14 -11.49
N LEU A 129 9.34 -10.92 -10.46
CA LEU A 129 9.37 -10.44 -9.09
C LEU A 129 10.80 -10.20 -8.62
N ARG A 130 11.08 -8.96 -8.23
CA ARG A 130 12.39 -8.48 -7.81
C ARG A 130 12.31 -7.62 -6.57
N MET A 131 13.36 -7.66 -5.78
CA MET A 131 13.60 -6.70 -4.73
C MET A 131 14.81 -5.85 -5.12
N TYR A 132 14.67 -4.53 -5.11
CA TYR A 132 15.69 -3.61 -5.59
C TYR A 132 16.37 -2.89 -4.43
N ARG A 133 17.69 -2.73 -4.51
CA ARG A 133 18.40 -1.78 -3.66
C ARG A 133 18.44 -0.42 -4.35
N ILE A 134 17.88 0.56 -3.70
CA ILE A 134 17.82 1.93 -4.20
C ILE A 134 18.59 2.88 -3.27
N ARG A 135 19.15 3.94 -3.85
CA ARG A 135 19.73 5.07 -3.11
C ARG A 135 18.95 6.33 -3.43
N ALA A 136 18.47 7.03 -2.39
CA ALA A 136 17.71 8.26 -2.52
C ALA A 136 18.57 9.47 -2.13
N GLU A 137 18.93 10.32 -3.08
CA GLU A 137 19.61 11.58 -2.82
C GLU A 137 18.59 12.69 -2.58
N PHE A 138 18.03 12.75 -1.38
CA PHE A 138 16.94 13.66 -1.07
C PHE A 138 17.25 15.11 -1.38
N GLY A 139 16.52 15.70 -2.34
CA GLY A 139 16.50 17.15 -2.59
C GLY A 139 15.85 17.86 -1.41
N SER A 140 16.55 18.83 -0.83
CA SER A 140 16.10 19.64 0.29
C SER A 140 16.62 21.07 0.16
N GLY A 141 16.16 21.99 1.00
CA GLY A 141 16.74 23.33 1.08
C GLY A 141 18.23 23.37 1.47
N ARG A 142 18.85 22.21 1.76
CA ARG A 142 20.27 22.05 2.12
C ARG A 142 21.10 21.36 1.04
N GLY A 143 20.51 20.96 -0.09
CA GLY A 143 21.16 20.25 -1.19
C GLY A 143 20.53 18.88 -1.46
N GLY A 144 21.22 18.06 -2.26
CA GLY A 144 20.77 16.77 -2.81
C GLY A 144 20.23 16.92 -4.23
N SER A 145 20.41 15.89 -5.06
CA SER A 145 19.98 15.91 -6.47
C SER A 145 18.46 15.78 -6.63
N GLY A 146 17.79 15.19 -5.63
CA GLY A 146 16.39 14.83 -5.70
C GLY A 146 16.13 13.56 -6.52
N ASN A 147 17.15 12.75 -6.79
CA ASN A 147 17.04 11.55 -7.61
C ASN A 147 17.11 10.26 -6.76
N VAL A 148 16.41 9.24 -7.23
CA VAL A 148 16.59 7.85 -6.80
C VAL A 148 17.39 7.11 -7.86
N SER A 149 18.39 6.34 -7.45
CA SER A 149 19.13 5.43 -8.32
C SER A 149 18.93 3.99 -7.88
N VAL A 150 18.85 3.07 -8.86
CA VAL A 150 18.82 1.63 -8.65
C VAL A 150 20.27 1.12 -8.64
N GLU A 151 20.71 0.49 -7.55
CA GLU A 151 22.08 0.02 -7.40
C GLU A 151 22.23 -1.47 -7.77
N GLU A 152 21.30 -2.30 -7.29
CA GLU A 152 21.27 -3.74 -7.57
C GLU A 152 19.87 -4.31 -7.36
N TYR A 153 19.68 -5.58 -7.72
CA TYR A 153 18.45 -6.30 -7.43
C TYR A 153 18.70 -7.79 -7.16
N ILE A 154 17.79 -8.39 -6.40
CA ILE A 154 17.65 -9.84 -6.25
C ILE A 154 16.39 -10.30 -6.98
N ARG A 155 16.35 -11.55 -7.42
CA ARG A 155 15.23 -12.17 -8.14
C ARG A 155 14.61 -13.24 -7.26
N LEU A 156 13.31 -13.21 -7.09
CA LEU A 156 12.61 -14.29 -6.41
C LEU A 156 12.56 -15.52 -7.32
N ARG A 157 12.91 -16.68 -6.78
CA ARG A 157 13.07 -17.92 -7.54
C ARG A 157 12.89 -19.16 -6.68
N ASP A 158 12.46 -20.26 -7.30
CA ASP A 158 12.20 -21.54 -6.62
C ASP A 158 12.88 -22.75 -7.32
N PRO A 159 14.22 -22.78 -7.46
CA PRO A 159 14.92 -23.84 -8.16
C PRO A 159 14.77 -25.21 -7.49
N GLU A 160 14.51 -25.25 -6.20
CA GLU A 160 14.36 -26.48 -5.40
C GLU A 160 12.90 -26.99 -5.31
N ARG A 161 11.94 -26.28 -5.96
CA ARG A 161 10.55 -26.70 -6.08
C ARG A 161 9.80 -26.81 -4.74
N HIS A 162 10.02 -25.86 -3.87
CA HIS A 162 9.28 -25.76 -2.62
C HIS A 162 7.80 -25.33 -2.82
N ILE A 163 7.52 -24.58 -3.89
CA ILE A 163 6.16 -24.15 -4.23
C ILE A 163 5.38 -25.34 -4.80
N PRO A 164 4.30 -25.80 -4.13
CA PRO A 164 3.62 -27.05 -4.47
C PRO A 164 2.51 -26.90 -5.54
N PHE A 165 2.35 -25.70 -6.10
CA PHE A 165 1.44 -25.44 -7.21
C PHE A 165 2.20 -25.01 -8.45
N ARG A 166 1.54 -25.03 -9.60
CA ARG A 166 2.14 -24.63 -10.87
C ARG A 166 2.45 -23.14 -10.87
N ILE A 167 3.69 -22.80 -11.24
CA ILE A 167 4.15 -21.41 -11.47
C ILE A 167 4.39 -21.16 -12.97
N THR A 168 4.52 -19.90 -13.36
CA THR A 168 4.73 -19.47 -14.75
C THR A 168 5.97 -20.14 -15.36
N ASN A 169 7.10 -20.06 -14.68
CA ASN A 169 8.39 -20.60 -15.15
C ASN A 169 8.64 -22.05 -14.67
N GLU A 170 7.61 -22.88 -14.58
CA GLU A 170 7.61 -24.24 -14.03
C GLU A 170 8.74 -25.13 -14.54
N TYR A 171 9.08 -25.02 -15.81
CA TYR A 171 10.01 -25.93 -16.49
C TYR A 171 11.39 -25.32 -16.73
N THR A 172 11.67 -24.14 -16.21
CA THR A 172 12.99 -23.50 -16.27
C THR A 172 13.86 -23.97 -15.12
N LYS A 173 15.19 -23.86 -15.27
CA LYS A 173 16.14 -24.27 -14.23
C LYS A 173 16.01 -23.43 -12.96
N ASP A 174 15.93 -22.10 -13.12
CA ASP A 174 15.94 -21.16 -12.00
C ASP A 174 14.54 -20.94 -11.43
N ARG A 175 13.47 -21.30 -12.17
CA ARG A 175 12.07 -21.12 -11.76
C ARG A 175 11.83 -19.71 -11.19
N LEU A 176 12.22 -18.69 -11.97
CA LEU A 176 12.00 -17.29 -11.60
C LEU A 176 10.51 -17.03 -11.37
N LEU A 177 10.18 -16.39 -10.27
CA LEU A 177 8.81 -16.03 -9.94
C LEU A 177 8.39 -14.76 -10.70
N THR A 178 7.11 -14.70 -11.03
CA THR A 178 6.49 -13.60 -11.78
C THR A 178 5.28 -13.06 -11.05
N GLY A 179 4.79 -11.90 -11.46
CA GLY A 179 3.55 -11.33 -10.95
C GLY A 179 2.29 -12.16 -11.23
N ALA A 180 2.37 -13.19 -12.09
CA ALA A 180 1.31 -14.18 -12.22
C ALA A 180 1.36 -15.28 -11.15
N ASP A 181 2.47 -15.40 -10.42
CA ASP A 181 2.66 -16.41 -9.38
C ASP A 181 2.27 -15.87 -8.01
N PHE A 182 2.75 -14.67 -7.67
CA PHE A 182 2.53 -13.97 -6.41
C PHE A 182 2.34 -12.46 -6.63
N ASP A 183 1.78 -11.83 -5.63
CA ASP A 183 1.60 -10.38 -5.49
C ASP A 183 2.19 -9.92 -4.15
N PRO A 184 3.52 -9.73 -4.09
CA PRO A 184 4.17 -9.37 -2.84
C PRO A 184 3.91 -7.90 -2.49
N GLU A 185 3.27 -7.67 -1.34
CA GLU A 185 2.89 -6.32 -0.88
C GLU A 185 3.69 -5.87 0.35
N SER A 186 4.36 -6.79 1.03
CA SER A 186 5.18 -6.48 2.18
C SER A 186 6.40 -7.37 2.29
N VAL A 187 7.45 -6.85 2.95
CA VAL A 187 8.68 -7.61 3.21
C VAL A 187 9.24 -7.31 4.59
N GLN A 188 9.73 -8.35 5.27
CA GLN A 188 10.51 -8.24 6.49
C GLN A 188 11.76 -9.11 6.40
N ARG A 189 12.82 -8.69 7.12
CA ARG A 189 14.05 -9.47 7.27
C ARG A 189 14.13 -10.00 8.68
N ASP A 190 14.30 -11.31 8.82
CA ASP A 190 14.48 -11.91 10.13
C ASP A 190 15.94 -11.80 10.63
N ARG A 191 16.20 -12.31 11.83
CA ARG A 191 17.53 -12.24 12.45
C ARG A 191 18.57 -13.15 11.78
N ALA A 192 18.15 -14.13 10.99
CA ALA A 192 19.04 -14.96 10.19
C ALA A 192 19.47 -14.27 8.91
N GLY A 193 18.77 -13.20 8.53
CA GLY A 193 18.95 -12.46 7.27
C GLY A 193 18.04 -12.95 6.17
N ASP A 194 17.15 -13.90 6.46
CA ASP A 194 16.19 -14.42 5.50
C ASP A 194 15.04 -13.41 5.30
N LEU A 195 14.42 -13.46 4.13
CA LEU A 195 13.36 -12.54 3.74
C LEU A 195 12.00 -13.22 3.78
N TRP A 196 11.03 -12.51 4.32
CA TRP A 196 9.64 -12.92 4.43
C TRP A 196 8.76 -11.92 3.71
N PHE A 197 7.96 -12.41 2.77
CA PHE A 197 7.06 -11.58 1.97
C PHE A 197 5.61 -11.90 2.31
N GLY A 198 4.80 -10.87 2.48
CA GLY A 198 3.35 -10.99 2.52
C GLY A 198 2.80 -10.93 1.10
N ASP A 199 1.96 -11.90 0.74
CA ASP A 199 1.38 -12.06 -0.59
C ASP A 199 -0.12 -11.83 -0.57
N GLU A 200 -0.61 -11.09 -1.53
CA GLU A 200 -2.01 -10.71 -1.66
C GLU A 200 -2.89 -11.83 -2.25
N TYR A 201 -2.33 -12.63 -3.16
CA TYR A 201 -3.09 -13.66 -3.86
C TYR A 201 -3.53 -14.81 -2.97
N GLY A 202 -2.80 -15.14 -1.91
CA GLY A 202 -3.13 -16.23 -1.03
C GLY A 202 -4.29 -15.98 -0.06
N PRO A 203 -4.15 -15.18 0.98
CA PRO A 203 -2.90 -14.57 1.44
C PRO A 203 -1.89 -15.61 1.94
N PHE A 204 -0.62 -15.43 1.55
CA PHE A 204 0.52 -16.29 1.92
C PHE A 204 1.61 -15.51 2.62
N LEU A 205 2.45 -16.20 3.41
CA LEU A 205 3.80 -15.77 3.71
C LEU A 205 4.77 -16.58 2.85
N LEU A 206 5.60 -15.91 2.05
CA LEU A 206 6.65 -16.52 1.25
C LEU A 206 7.98 -16.30 1.95
N HIS A 207 8.76 -17.36 2.14
CA HIS A 207 10.06 -17.35 2.83
C HIS A 207 11.19 -17.62 1.84
N THR A 208 12.18 -16.75 1.82
CA THR A 208 13.37 -16.89 0.96
C THR A 208 14.65 -16.62 1.74
N ASP A 209 15.77 -17.09 1.23
CA ASP A 209 17.08 -16.62 1.67
C ASP A 209 17.33 -15.16 1.23
N ALA A 210 18.44 -14.58 1.67
CA ALA A 210 18.83 -13.21 1.32
C ALA A 210 19.11 -13.01 -0.20
N THR A 211 19.16 -14.08 -0.99
CA THR A 211 19.35 -14.02 -2.46
C THR A 211 18.05 -14.17 -3.24
N GLY A 212 16.92 -14.31 -2.54
CA GLY A 212 15.58 -14.47 -3.12
C GLY A 212 15.24 -15.92 -3.50
N GLN A 213 16.01 -16.93 -3.04
CA GLN A 213 15.66 -18.32 -3.24
C GLN A 213 14.65 -18.78 -2.19
N VAL A 214 13.52 -19.32 -2.65
CA VAL A 214 12.47 -19.88 -1.78
C VAL A 214 13.02 -21.03 -0.94
N LEU A 215 12.74 -21.02 0.35
CA LEU A 215 13.22 -21.98 1.35
C LEU A 215 12.15 -22.96 1.83
N ASP A 216 10.88 -22.53 1.78
CA ASP A 216 9.74 -23.33 2.25
C ASP A 216 8.55 -23.20 1.28
N ALA A 217 7.63 -24.14 1.36
CA ALA A 217 6.32 -23.96 0.73
C ALA A 217 5.62 -22.70 1.31
N PRO A 218 4.94 -21.88 0.50
CA PRO A 218 4.24 -20.71 0.99
C PRO A 218 3.26 -21.07 2.12
N PHE A 219 3.25 -20.26 3.19
CA PHE A 219 2.42 -20.48 4.38
C PHE A 219 1.06 -19.77 4.21
N PRO A 220 -0.03 -20.49 3.90
CA PRO A 220 -1.33 -19.87 3.75
C PRO A 220 -1.88 -19.43 5.10
N GLN A 221 -2.58 -18.28 5.14
CA GLN A 221 -3.36 -17.91 6.32
C GLN A 221 -4.50 -18.93 6.51
N PRO A 222 -4.60 -19.59 7.66
CA PRO A 222 -5.70 -20.48 7.95
C PRO A 222 -7.05 -19.77 7.80
N ASP A 223 -8.02 -20.44 7.15
CA ASP A 223 -9.41 -19.98 7.00
C ASP A 223 -9.62 -18.66 6.22
N VAL A 224 -8.58 -18.11 5.59
CA VAL A 224 -8.69 -16.95 4.69
C VAL A 224 -8.24 -17.31 3.30
N ARG A 225 -9.04 -16.96 2.29
CA ARG A 225 -8.77 -17.26 0.89
C ARG A 225 -9.19 -16.13 -0.02
N SER A 226 -8.25 -15.63 -0.81
CA SER A 226 -8.50 -14.77 -1.96
C SER A 226 -9.05 -15.60 -3.14
N PRO A 227 -9.79 -15.00 -4.08
CA PRO A 227 -10.18 -15.66 -5.33
C PRO A 227 -8.98 -16.07 -6.19
N GLN A 228 -7.84 -15.43 -6.03
CA GLN A 228 -6.58 -15.65 -6.77
C GLN A 228 -5.70 -16.75 -6.15
N ASN A 229 -6.10 -17.34 -5.01
CA ASN A 229 -5.33 -18.33 -4.26
C ASN A 229 -4.99 -19.57 -5.08
N SER A 230 -3.71 -19.83 -5.28
CA SER A 230 -3.19 -20.91 -6.13
C SER A 230 -3.36 -22.32 -5.54
N TYR A 231 -3.63 -22.44 -4.23
CA TYR A 231 -4.03 -23.71 -3.60
C TYR A 231 -5.52 -24.03 -3.80
N SER A 232 -6.32 -23.05 -4.26
CA SER A 232 -7.75 -23.25 -4.42
C SER A 232 -8.10 -23.63 -5.85
N LEU A 233 -8.80 -24.75 -6.01
CA LEU A 233 -9.32 -25.17 -7.31
C LEU A 233 -10.61 -24.42 -7.72
N SER A 234 -11.18 -23.60 -6.83
CA SER A 234 -12.42 -22.88 -7.09
C SER A 234 -12.45 -21.52 -6.38
N PRO A 235 -12.64 -20.42 -7.13
CA PRO A 235 -12.85 -19.10 -6.54
C PRO A 235 -14.09 -18.99 -5.63
N ARG A 236 -15.04 -19.94 -5.74
CA ARG A 236 -16.28 -19.93 -4.95
C ARG A 236 -16.07 -20.17 -3.45
N VAL A 237 -14.91 -20.65 -3.05
CA VAL A 237 -14.54 -20.83 -1.62
C VAL A 237 -13.81 -19.63 -1.06
N ALA A 238 -13.59 -18.58 -1.86
CA ALA A 238 -12.98 -17.35 -1.39
C ALA A 238 -13.89 -16.64 -0.39
N ASN A 239 -13.28 -16.10 0.66
CA ASN A 239 -13.94 -15.32 1.70
C ASN A 239 -13.26 -13.96 1.94
N LEU A 240 -12.37 -13.60 1.03
CA LEU A 240 -11.72 -12.30 0.96
C LEU A 240 -11.95 -11.74 -0.46
N PRO A 241 -12.16 -10.44 -0.66
CA PRO A 241 -12.14 -9.86 -2.00
C PRO A 241 -10.78 -10.05 -2.69
N ALA A 242 -10.76 -9.98 -4.03
CA ALA A 242 -9.50 -9.92 -4.77
C ALA A 242 -8.73 -8.66 -4.36
N SER A 243 -7.40 -8.73 -4.42
CA SER A 243 -6.52 -7.60 -4.13
C SER A 243 -6.80 -6.97 -2.75
N GLN A 244 -6.92 -7.83 -1.73
CA GLN A 244 -7.13 -7.43 -0.33
C GLN A 244 -6.47 -8.43 0.64
N GLY A 245 -5.44 -9.15 0.17
CA GLY A 245 -4.70 -10.14 0.95
C GLY A 245 -3.75 -9.53 1.98
N PHE A 246 -2.55 -10.08 2.11
CA PHE A 246 -1.54 -9.50 2.98
C PHE A 246 -0.88 -8.32 2.28
N GLU A 247 -1.28 -7.14 2.68
CA GLU A 247 -0.72 -5.86 2.27
C GLU A 247 0.47 -5.49 3.16
N GLY A 248 0.21 -5.05 4.39
CA GLY A 248 1.24 -4.67 5.32
C GLY A 248 1.74 -5.82 6.21
N MET A 249 3.01 -5.78 6.59
CA MET A 249 3.58 -6.71 7.55
C MET A 249 4.67 -6.06 8.40
N ALA A 250 4.62 -6.26 9.71
CA ALA A 250 5.67 -5.87 10.63
C ALA A 250 6.36 -7.09 11.25
N ILE A 251 7.56 -6.90 11.78
CA ILE A 251 8.26 -7.88 12.61
C ILE A 251 8.29 -7.41 14.06
N SER A 252 8.17 -8.34 15.02
CA SER A 252 8.30 -8.01 16.44
C SER A 252 9.70 -7.50 16.78
N GLU A 253 9.83 -6.64 17.80
CA GLU A 253 11.12 -6.08 18.26
C GLU A 253 12.13 -7.17 18.62
N ASP A 254 11.65 -8.28 19.19
CA ASP A 254 12.50 -9.42 19.53
C ASP A 254 12.77 -10.36 18.34
N GLY A 255 12.26 -10.04 17.15
CA GLY A 255 12.46 -10.78 15.90
C GLY A 255 11.91 -12.20 15.92
N LYS A 256 10.89 -12.49 16.75
CA LYS A 256 10.31 -13.83 16.84
C LYS A 256 9.01 -14.01 16.07
N PHE A 257 8.29 -12.93 15.84
CA PHE A 257 6.96 -12.97 15.22
C PHE A 257 6.86 -12.00 14.05
N LEU A 258 6.10 -12.41 13.03
CA LEU A 258 5.60 -11.52 12.00
C LEU A 258 4.14 -11.18 12.27
N TYR A 259 3.77 -9.97 11.89
CA TYR A 259 2.42 -9.42 12.03
C TYR A 259 1.86 -9.03 10.64
N PRO A 260 1.47 -10.02 9.80
CA PRO A 260 0.84 -9.72 8.52
C PRO A 260 -0.60 -9.22 8.72
N ALA A 261 -1.00 -8.20 7.95
CA ALA A 261 -2.32 -7.59 7.98
C ALA A 261 -3.06 -7.76 6.66
N LEU A 262 -4.37 -8.04 6.74
CA LEU A 262 -5.24 -7.99 5.57
C LEU A 262 -5.53 -6.54 5.19
N GLY A 263 -5.44 -6.23 3.90
CA GLY A 263 -5.86 -4.95 3.34
C GLY A 263 -7.36 -4.74 3.48
N GLY A 264 -8.16 -5.78 3.23
CA GLY A 264 -9.61 -5.73 3.23
C GLY A 264 -10.33 -6.49 4.34
N ALA A 265 -11.65 -6.32 4.37
CA ALA A 265 -12.52 -7.07 5.26
C ALA A 265 -12.89 -8.44 4.67
N LEU A 266 -13.13 -9.43 5.54
CA LEU A 266 -13.69 -10.70 5.11
C LEU A 266 -15.11 -10.51 4.58
N THR A 267 -15.45 -11.20 3.49
CA THR A 267 -16.71 -10.99 2.77
C THR A 267 -17.96 -11.30 3.60
N TYR A 268 -17.84 -12.18 4.60
CA TYR A 268 -18.93 -12.53 5.51
C TYR A 268 -19.00 -11.66 6.76
N ASP A 269 -18.01 -10.75 6.96
CA ASP A 269 -18.02 -9.88 8.13
C ASP A 269 -19.10 -8.80 7.99
N LEU A 270 -19.93 -8.67 9.00
CA LEU A 270 -20.96 -7.64 9.02
C LEU A 270 -20.36 -6.24 9.21
N ASP A 271 -19.20 -6.16 9.82
CA ASP A 271 -18.44 -4.91 9.95
C ASP A 271 -17.35 -4.82 8.88
N GLN A 272 -17.68 -4.26 7.74
CA GLN A 272 -16.78 -4.09 6.60
C GLN A 272 -15.63 -3.09 6.87
N ARG A 273 -15.54 -2.50 8.05
CA ARG A 273 -14.40 -1.68 8.50
C ARG A 273 -13.35 -2.50 9.24
N ARG A 274 -13.65 -3.76 9.59
CA ARG A 274 -12.71 -4.63 10.33
C ARG A 274 -11.59 -5.12 9.42
N ARG A 275 -10.35 -4.98 9.91
CA ARG A 275 -9.14 -5.56 9.32
C ARG A 275 -8.49 -6.44 10.37
N PHE A 276 -7.91 -7.57 9.96
CA PHE A 276 -7.21 -8.47 10.86
C PHE A 276 -5.70 -8.35 10.68
N ILE A 277 -4.98 -8.30 11.80
CA ILE A 277 -3.54 -8.48 11.89
C ILE A 277 -3.34 -9.83 12.55
N TYR A 278 -2.54 -10.71 11.97
CA TYR A 278 -2.29 -12.06 12.48
C TYR A 278 -0.90 -12.16 13.06
N GLU A 279 -0.66 -13.19 13.90
CA GLU A 279 0.67 -13.49 14.42
C GLU A 279 1.19 -14.80 13.83
N PHE A 280 2.42 -14.74 13.30
CA PHE A 280 3.15 -15.89 12.78
C PHE A 280 4.46 -16.07 13.54
N ASP A 281 4.67 -17.26 14.13
CA ASP A 281 5.89 -17.62 14.87
C ASP A 281 6.98 -18.05 13.89
N LEU A 282 8.04 -17.26 13.79
CA LEU A 282 9.16 -17.48 12.87
C LEU A 282 9.95 -18.75 13.19
N GLN A 283 10.12 -19.06 14.46
CA GLN A 283 10.86 -20.28 14.88
C GLN A 283 10.07 -21.55 14.58
N ARG A 284 8.75 -21.53 14.84
CA ARG A 284 7.87 -22.67 14.59
C ARG A 284 7.32 -22.74 13.18
N LYS A 285 7.54 -21.68 12.40
CA LYS A 285 7.03 -21.49 11.03
C LYS A 285 5.53 -21.79 10.93
N ARG A 286 4.74 -21.17 11.79
CA ARG A 286 3.27 -21.33 11.80
C ARG A 286 2.56 -20.16 12.42
N TYR A 287 1.31 -19.96 12.03
CA TYR A 287 0.41 -19.03 12.72
C TYR A 287 0.13 -19.53 14.14
N THR A 288 0.15 -18.60 15.10
CA THR A 288 -0.08 -18.92 16.52
C THR A 288 -1.57 -19.07 16.84
N GLY A 289 -2.43 -18.47 16.06
CA GLY A 289 -3.86 -18.30 16.30
C GLY A 289 -4.21 -16.96 16.94
N GLU A 290 -3.21 -16.21 17.43
CA GLU A 290 -3.42 -14.83 17.89
C GLU A 290 -3.70 -13.90 16.73
N ARG A 291 -4.61 -12.94 16.94
CA ARG A 291 -4.96 -11.91 15.97
C ARG A 291 -5.52 -10.67 16.64
N TRP A 292 -5.31 -9.55 16.01
CA TRP A 292 -5.86 -8.25 16.43
C TRP A 292 -6.85 -7.74 15.39
N GLN A 293 -7.76 -6.90 15.85
CA GLN A 293 -8.76 -6.25 15.02
C GLN A 293 -8.43 -4.77 14.92
N TYR A 294 -8.26 -4.28 13.71
CA TYR A 294 -8.15 -2.86 13.41
C TYR A 294 -9.46 -2.36 12.80
N HIS A 295 -9.91 -1.19 13.20
CA HIS A 295 -11.13 -0.58 12.69
C HIS A 295 -10.76 0.55 11.71
N ALA A 296 -10.87 0.29 10.41
CA ALA A 296 -10.63 1.29 9.37
C ALA A 296 -11.61 2.47 9.50
N ASP A 297 -11.22 3.65 9.05
CA ASP A 297 -12.08 4.85 9.13
C ASP A 297 -13.33 4.70 8.26
N LYS A 298 -13.19 3.99 7.12
CA LYS A 298 -14.27 3.65 6.19
C LYS A 298 -14.17 2.21 5.70
N PRO A 299 -15.30 1.61 5.28
CA PRO A 299 -15.29 0.24 4.72
C PRO A 299 -14.37 0.06 3.50
N GLU A 300 -14.32 1.09 2.64
CA GLU A 300 -13.53 1.09 1.40
C GLU A 300 -12.05 1.41 1.58
N ASN A 301 -11.60 1.82 2.78
CA ASN A 301 -10.19 2.06 3.03
C ASN A 301 -9.42 0.74 3.17
N THR A 302 -8.20 0.71 2.64
CA THR A 302 -7.28 -0.41 2.83
C THR A 302 -6.22 -0.09 3.89
N VAL A 303 -5.70 -1.14 4.54
CA VAL A 303 -4.45 -1.09 5.31
C VAL A 303 -3.35 -1.50 4.33
N SER A 304 -2.50 -0.56 3.91
CA SER A 304 -1.48 -0.83 2.90
C SER A 304 -0.10 -1.15 3.47
N ASP A 305 0.23 -0.73 4.70
CA ASP A 305 1.52 -1.10 5.29
C ASP A 305 1.49 -1.13 6.81
N LEU A 306 2.42 -1.90 7.40
CA LEU A 306 2.77 -1.90 8.81
C LEU A 306 4.28 -1.79 8.98
N SER A 307 4.71 -0.80 9.76
CA SER A 307 6.11 -0.62 10.11
C SER A 307 6.31 -0.70 11.64
N PRO A 308 7.28 -1.47 12.15
CA PRO A 308 7.52 -1.54 13.59
C PRO A 308 8.08 -0.21 14.13
N VAL A 309 7.67 0.17 15.35
CA VAL A 309 8.32 1.25 16.09
C VAL A 309 9.51 0.64 16.82
N THR A 310 10.70 0.82 16.27
CA THR A 310 11.95 0.26 16.80
C THR A 310 12.35 0.91 18.12
N GLY A 311 13.06 0.14 18.97
CA GLY A 311 13.49 0.58 20.30
C GLY A 311 12.34 0.65 21.33
N ASP A 312 11.22 0.00 21.06
CA ASP A 312 10.05 -0.01 21.94
C ASP A 312 9.51 -1.42 22.17
N SER A 313 9.84 -1.97 23.32
CA SER A 313 9.41 -3.32 23.74
C SER A 313 7.88 -3.52 23.83
N ARG A 314 7.08 -2.48 23.55
CA ARG A 314 5.63 -2.51 23.63
C ARG A 314 4.95 -3.05 22.37
N ASN A 315 5.70 -3.51 21.36
CA ASN A 315 5.14 -3.95 20.07
C ASN A 315 4.17 -2.91 19.46
N ARG A 316 4.61 -1.65 19.42
CA ARG A 316 3.88 -0.59 18.72
C ARG A 316 4.20 -0.61 17.24
N LEU A 317 3.18 -0.39 16.43
CA LEU A 317 3.27 -0.37 14.99
C LEU A 317 2.78 0.98 14.45
N LEU A 318 3.40 1.44 13.38
CA LEU A 318 2.81 2.39 12.47
C LEU A 318 2.00 1.63 11.44
N LEU A 319 0.76 2.02 11.25
CA LEU A 319 -0.18 1.41 10.31
C LEU A 319 -0.59 2.45 9.30
N VAL A 320 -0.44 2.13 8.02
CA VAL A 320 -0.89 2.98 6.91
C VAL A 320 -2.31 2.61 6.52
N GLU A 321 -3.22 3.57 6.58
CA GLU A 321 -4.58 3.46 6.07
C GLU A 321 -4.76 4.45 4.93
N ARG A 322 -5.12 3.96 3.75
CA ARG A 322 -5.34 4.79 2.57
C ARG A 322 -6.74 4.64 1.99
N THR A 323 -7.18 5.66 1.30
CA THR A 323 -8.34 5.57 0.42
C THR A 323 -7.94 4.90 -0.89
N THR A 324 -8.83 4.09 -1.44
CA THR A 324 -8.62 3.47 -2.76
C THR A 324 -9.11 4.40 -3.87
N ALA A 325 -8.75 4.10 -5.12
CA ALA A 325 -9.22 4.84 -6.30
C ALA A 325 -10.76 4.85 -6.42
N GLU A 326 -11.43 3.85 -5.86
CA GLU A 326 -12.89 3.72 -5.84
C GLU A 326 -13.56 4.64 -4.81
N THR A 327 -12.79 5.19 -3.87
CA THR A 327 -13.30 6.06 -2.82
C THR A 327 -13.81 7.37 -3.40
N LYS A 328 -15.09 7.65 -3.21
CA LYS A 328 -15.67 8.95 -3.59
C LYS A 328 -15.24 10.03 -2.58
N GLY A 329 -14.61 11.08 -3.07
CA GLY A 329 -14.19 12.23 -2.27
C GLY A 329 -12.67 12.44 -2.27
N PRO A 330 -12.14 13.27 -1.37
CA PRO A 330 -10.71 13.50 -1.25
C PRO A 330 -9.96 12.22 -0.93
N GLN A 331 -8.91 11.94 -1.66
CA GLN A 331 -8.00 10.84 -1.38
C GLN A 331 -6.98 11.29 -0.34
N PHE A 332 -6.62 10.39 0.55
CA PHE A 332 -5.63 10.64 1.58
C PHE A 332 -4.94 9.35 2.00
N VAL A 333 -3.78 9.51 2.62
CA VAL A 333 -3.10 8.47 3.38
C VAL A 333 -2.97 8.94 4.81
N ARG A 334 -3.34 8.09 5.75
CA ARG A 334 -3.21 8.31 7.19
C ARG A 334 -2.30 7.27 7.80
N VAL A 335 -1.39 7.73 8.63
CA VAL A 335 -0.56 6.83 9.44
C VAL A 335 -1.06 6.87 10.87
N TYR A 336 -1.36 5.70 11.40
CA TYR A 336 -1.80 5.50 12.77
C TYR A 336 -0.74 4.79 13.58
N LEU A 337 -0.52 5.23 14.80
CA LEU A 337 0.20 4.47 15.82
C LEU A 337 -0.80 3.57 16.54
N VAL A 338 -0.53 2.28 16.58
CA VAL A 338 -1.26 1.27 17.32
C VAL A 338 -0.32 0.55 18.30
N ASP A 339 -0.87 0.05 19.40
CA ASP A 339 -0.17 -0.75 20.40
C ASP A 339 -0.91 -2.09 20.50
N LEU A 340 -0.26 -3.19 20.13
CA LEU A 340 -0.89 -4.51 20.08
C LEU A 340 -1.42 -4.99 21.46
N HIS A 341 -1.01 -4.34 22.54
CA HIS A 341 -1.50 -4.63 23.90
C HIS A 341 -2.68 -3.74 24.33
N LYS A 342 -3.15 -2.85 23.45
CA LYS A 342 -4.21 -1.89 23.78
C LYS A 342 -5.39 -2.02 22.85
N VAL A 343 -6.49 -2.52 23.38
CA VAL A 343 -7.78 -2.61 22.70
C VAL A 343 -8.84 -1.81 23.43
N ASP A 344 -9.85 -1.38 22.72
CA ASP A 344 -11.05 -0.78 23.28
C ASP A 344 -12.03 -1.85 23.83
N ASP A 345 -13.14 -1.41 24.41
CA ASP A 345 -14.18 -2.30 24.97
C ASP A 345 -14.81 -3.25 23.94
N SER A 346 -14.66 -2.97 22.66
CA SER A 346 -15.14 -3.79 21.53
C SER A 346 -14.10 -4.73 20.98
N GLY A 347 -12.87 -4.69 21.52
CA GLY A 347 -11.75 -5.53 21.12
C GLY A 347 -10.96 -5.03 19.89
N PHE A 348 -11.19 -3.76 19.45
CA PHE A 348 -10.39 -3.15 18.40
C PHE A 348 -9.16 -2.45 18.96
N LEU A 349 -8.05 -2.48 18.21
CA LEU A 349 -6.84 -1.74 18.53
C LEU A 349 -7.15 -0.24 18.68
N ILE A 350 -6.67 0.33 19.78
CA ILE A 350 -6.73 1.78 19.99
C ILE A 350 -5.72 2.43 19.06
N LYS A 351 -6.18 3.32 18.17
CA LYS A 351 -5.34 3.99 17.19
C LYS A 351 -5.21 5.49 17.47
N ARG A 352 -4.00 6.02 17.24
CA ARG A 352 -3.69 7.44 17.30
C ARG A 352 -3.12 7.91 15.96
N ARG A 353 -3.81 8.81 15.27
CA ARG A 353 -3.30 9.38 14.02
C ARG A 353 -2.02 10.18 14.29
N VAL A 354 -0.96 9.89 13.55
CA VAL A 354 0.35 10.56 13.66
C VAL A 354 0.71 11.37 12.42
N LEU A 355 0.08 11.05 11.27
CA LEU A 355 0.33 11.71 10.01
C LEU A 355 -0.92 11.63 9.11
N GLU A 356 -1.13 12.64 8.29
CA GLU A 356 -2.05 12.61 7.14
C GLU A 356 -1.35 13.28 5.96
N LEU A 357 -1.34 12.60 4.81
CA LEU A 357 -0.74 13.09 3.56
C LEU A 357 -1.82 13.15 2.48
N PRO A 358 -1.86 14.22 1.68
CA PRO A 358 -2.73 14.30 0.50
C PRO A 358 -2.12 13.59 -0.73
N GLU A 359 -1.38 12.52 -0.51
CA GLU A 359 -0.68 11.71 -1.52
C GLU A 359 -1.35 10.33 -1.57
N PRO A 360 -2.26 10.06 -2.48
CA PRO A 360 -3.08 8.84 -2.46
C PRO A 360 -2.30 7.55 -2.76
N GLN A 361 -1.14 7.65 -3.40
CA GLN A 361 -0.34 6.51 -3.87
C GLN A 361 0.76 6.07 -2.88
N VAL A 362 0.69 6.47 -1.62
CA VAL A 362 1.61 5.97 -0.59
C VAL A 362 1.26 4.52 -0.27
N GLU A 363 2.20 3.63 -0.55
CA GLU A 363 2.06 2.21 -0.25
C GLU A 363 2.86 1.81 0.97
N SER A 364 4.02 2.43 1.20
CA SER A 364 4.96 1.93 2.17
C SER A 364 5.62 3.03 3.00
N ILE A 365 5.93 2.70 4.25
CA ILE A 365 6.64 3.58 5.18
C ILE A 365 7.71 2.82 5.96
N ILE A 366 8.79 3.52 6.30
CA ILE A 366 9.75 3.04 7.28
C ILE A 366 10.12 4.14 8.27
N LEU A 367 10.28 3.77 9.53
CA LEU A 367 10.75 4.68 10.56
C LEU A 367 12.26 4.90 10.42
N ILE A 368 12.69 6.16 10.15
CA ILE A 368 14.09 6.54 10.08
C ILE A 368 14.63 6.83 11.50
N ASP A 369 13.85 7.60 12.28
CA ASP A 369 14.14 7.92 13.69
C ASP A 369 12.82 8.21 14.44
N ASP A 370 12.88 8.52 15.72
CA ASP A 370 11.71 8.76 16.59
C ASP A 370 10.79 9.92 16.13
N ARG A 371 11.17 10.61 15.05
CA ARG A 371 10.45 11.78 14.48
C ARG A 371 10.40 11.82 12.97
N LYS A 372 11.02 10.88 12.28
CA LYS A 372 11.06 10.88 10.82
C LYS A 372 10.66 9.54 10.25
N ILE A 373 9.86 9.61 9.24
CA ILE A 373 9.52 8.46 8.41
C ILE A 373 9.93 8.72 6.96
N LEU A 374 10.36 7.67 6.29
CA LEU A 374 10.38 7.62 4.84
C LEU A 374 9.01 7.11 4.39
N VAL A 375 8.52 7.72 3.35
CA VAL A 375 7.28 7.36 2.65
C VAL A 375 7.66 7.07 1.22
N ILE A 376 7.18 5.95 0.67
CA ILE A 376 7.37 5.59 -0.74
C ILE A 376 6.01 5.45 -1.41
N THR A 377 5.90 5.98 -2.64
CA THR A 377 4.68 5.85 -3.44
C THR A 377 4.84 4.74 -4.48
N ASP A 378 3.77 4.01 -4.73
CA ASP A 378 3.61 3.29 -5.99
C ASP A 378 3.18 4.28 -7.08
N ASN A 379 3.58 4.03 -8.30
CA ASN A 379 3.26 4.89 -9.45
C ASN A 379 2.23 4.27 -10.41
N ASP A 380 1.68 3.09 -10.10
CA ASP A 380 0.74 2.35 -10.97
C ASP A 380 1.26 2.22 -12.42
N TYR A 381 2.56 2.02 -12.60
CA TYR A 381 3.15 1.89 -13.93
C TYR A 381 2.74 0.56 -14.60
N PRO A 382 2.43 0.50 -15.88
CA PRO A 382 2.47 1.59 -16.86
C PRO A 382 1.11 2.30 -17.06
N PHE A 383 0.15 2.10 -16.16
CA PHE A 383 -1.20 2.65 -16.27
C PHE A 383 -1.24 4.15 -16.01
N THR A 384 -0.22 4.67 -15.36
CA THR A 384 0.00 6.11 -15.20
C THR A 384 1.33 6.55 -15.86
N THR A 385 1.60 7.85 -15.81
CA THR A 385 2.89 8.44 -16.20
C THR A 385 3.61 9.05 -15.01
N ASN A 386 3.15 8.75 -13.79
CA ASN A 386 3.71 9.28 -12.56
C ASN A 386 5.07 8.65 -12.26
N ASP A 387 5.95 9.44 -11.67
CA ASP A 387 7.21 8.97 -11.12
C ASP A 387 6.99 8.42 -9.70
N THR A 388 7.77 7.42 -9.30
CA THR A 388 7.82 6.98 -7.89
C THR A 388 8.52 8.03 -7.04
N GLN A 389 7.94 8.35 -5.88
CA GLN A 389 8.46 9.32 -4.93
C GLN A 389 8.94 8.65 -3.64
N ALA A 390 10.14 9.03 -3.21
CA ALA A 390 10.64 8.79 -1.86
C ALA A 390 10.62 10.11 -1.09
N ILE A 391 9.91 10.16 0.03
CA ILE A 391 9.62 11.40 0.74
C ILE A 391 10.00 11.25 2.22
N VAL A 392 10.90 12.08 2.72
CA VAL A 392 11.21 12.17 4.14
C VAL A 392 10.26 13.16 4.81
N VAL A 393 9.50 12.67 5.77
CA VAL A 393 8.49 13.42 6.50
C VAL A 393 8.88 13.49 7.98
N ARG A 394 8.89 14.70 8.55
CA ARG A 394 9.08 14.92 9.98
C ARG A 394 7.74 14.93 10.69
N LEU A 395 7.60 14.09 11.71
CA LEU A 395 6.47 14.08 12.63
C LEU A 395 6.55 15.26 13.60
N GLU A 396 5.41 15.83 14.01
CA GLU A 396 5.35 16.95 14.95
C GLU A 396 5.74 16.56 16.39
N GLY A 397 5.66 15.29 16.73
CA GLY A 397 6.00 14.74 18.05
C GLY A 397 6.83 13.46 17.94
N ARG A 398 7.27 12.95 19.10
CA ARG A 398 7.83 11.60 19.18
C ARG A 398 6.73 10.54 19.17
N LEU A 399 7.02 9.41 18.59
CA LEU A 399 6.17 8.24 18.59
C LEU A 399 6.03 7.64 19.98
#